data_f63c537c8085e4cebbf0bf04bc12686e
#
_entry.id   f63c537c8085e4cebbf0bf04bc12686e
#
_cell.length_a   1.000
_cell.length_b   1.000
_cell.length_c   1.000
_cell.angle_alpha   90.00
_cell.angle_beta   90.00
_cell.angle_gamma   90.00
#
_symmetry.space_group_name_H-M   'P 1'
#
loop_
_entity.id
_entity.type
_entity.pdbx_description
1 polymer ?
#
loop_
_entity_poly.entity_id
_entity_poly.type
_entity_poly.pdbx_seq_one_letter_code
_entity_poly.pdbx_strand_id
1 'polypeptide(L)'
;MMNDLEKLVEEARARFDAVADEAGLADAKAAFLGKSGALTALLKGLASLTGAEKAERGKALNQVKQRIEAQLNARIEAIRAERLAQRLA
;
A
#
# COMPACT_ATOMS: atom_id res chain seq x y z
N MET A 1 9.80 9.16 -16.04
CA MET A 1 8.77 9.89 -15.29
C MET A 1 7.90 8.94 -14.50
N MET A 2 7.62 9.29 -13.25
CA MET A 2 6.74 8.47 -12.41
C MET A 2 5.29 8.72 -12.82
N ASN A 3 4.54 7.64 -13.06
CA ASN A 3 3.10 7.76 -13.28
C ASN A 3 2.37 7.79 -11.92
N ASP A 4 1.06 8.00 -11.95
CA ASP A 4 0.25 8.08 -10.72
C ASP A 4 0.36 6.84 -9.86
N LEU A 5 0.52 5.66 -10.48
CA LEU A 5 0.60 4.40 -9.75
C LEU A 5 1.93 4.25 -9.02
N GLU A 6 3.04 4.62 -9.66
CA GLU A 6 4.34 4.59 -9.01
C GLU A 6 4.42 5.60 -7.88
N LYS A 7 3.85 6.78 -8.09
CA LYS A 7 3.75 7.80 -7.07
C LYS A 7 3.00 7.27 -5.84
N LEU A 8 1.91 6.54 -6.06
CA LEU A 8 1.14 5.95 -4.98
C LEU A 8 1.98 4.94 -4.19
N VAL A 9 2.75 4.10 -4.88
CA VAL A 9 3.65 3.14 -4.22
C VAL A 9 4.69 3.86 -3.37
N GLU A 10 5.27 4.94 -3.89
CA GLU A 10 6.26 5.72 -3.14
C GLU A 10 5.64 6.42 -1.93
N GLU A 11 4.43 6.95 -2.07
CA GLU A 11 3.71 7.56 -0.95
C GLU A 11 3.41 6.53 0.14
N ALA A 12 2.97 5.33 -0.26
CA ALA A 12 2.70 4.25 0.69
C ALA A 12 3.97 3.84 1.44
N ARG A 13 5.06 3.69 0.72
CA ARG A 13 6.35 3.35 1.32
C ARG A 13 6.79 4.38 2.35
N ALA A 14 6.73 5.65 1.98
CA ALA A 14 7.11 6.73 2.88
C ALA A 14 6.23 6.74 4.13
N ARG A 15 4.93 6.50 3.96
CA ARG A 15 3.99 6.45 5.06
C ARG A 15 4.29 5.29 6.01
N PHE A 16 4.51 4.09 5.46
CA PHE A 16 4.81 2.91 6.26
C PHE A 16 6.14 3.04 7.00
N ASP A 17 7.15 3.61 6.35
CA ASP A 17 8.46 3.82 6.97
C ASP A 17 8.41 4.84 8.12
N ALA A 18 7.49 5.78 8.06
CA ALA A 18 7.33 6.81 9.09
C ALA A 18 6.59 6.30 10.32
N VAL A 19 5.93 5.15 10.24
CA VAL A 19 5.15 4.58 11.34
C VAL A 19 6.05 3.75 12.25
N ALA A 20 5.91 3.97 13.57
CA ALA A 20 6.76 3.30 14.56
C ALA A 20 6.10 2.09 15.24
N ASP A 21 4.78 1.90 15.07
CA ASP A 21 4.06 0.81 15.73
C ASP A 21 2.99 0.20 14.81
N GLU A 22 2.45 -0.96 15.25
CA GLU A 22 1.44 -1.69 14.46
C GLU A 22 0.12 -0.94 14.34
N ALA A 23 -0.27 -0.18 15.37
CA ALA A 23 -1.52 0.58 15.34
C ALA A 23 -1.46 1.68 14.27
N GLY A 24 -0.36 2.43 14.23
CA GLY A 24 -0.16 3.44 13.19
C GLY A 24 -0.07 2.83 11.81
N LEU A 25 0.50 1.62 11.71
CA LEU A 25 0.60 0.90 10.45
C LEU A 25 -0.77 0.46 9.95
N ALA A 26 -1.67 0.04 10.86
CA ALA A 26 -3.05 -0.29 10.49
C ALA A 26 -3.78 0.93 9.92
N ASP A 27 -3.57 2.11 10.51
CA ASP A 27 -4.14 3.34 9.99
C ASP A 27 -3.58 3.69 8.61
N ALA A 28 -2.28 3.52 8.42
CA ALA A 28 -1.64 3.75 7.13
C ALA A 28 -2.15 2.77 6.07
N LYS A 29 -2.33 1.51 6.44
CA LYS A 29 -2.92 0.49 5.56
C LYS A 29 -4.31 0.93 5.10
N ALA A 30 -5.16 1.38 6.04
CA ALA A 30 -6.51 1.83 5.70
C ALA A 30 -6.50 3.04 4.76
N ALA A 31 -5.50 3.92 4.88
CA ALA A 31 -5.37 5.09 4.01
C ALA A 31 -5.11 4.70 2.54
N PHE A 32 -4.50 3.56 2.29
CA PHE A 32 -4.18 3.11 0.93
C PHE A 32 -5.05 1.94 0.47
N LEU A 33 -5.33 0.98 1.34
CA LEU A 33 -5.99 -0.28 0.99
C LEU A 33 -7.40 -0.42 1.58
N GLY A 34 -7.84 0.50 2.42
CA GLY A 34 -9.17 0.47 3.02
C GLY A 34 -10.29 0.84 2.03
N LYS A 35 -11.54 0.76 2.48
CA LYS A 35 -12.72 1.08 1.63
C LYS A 35 -12.65 2.46 1.01
N SER A 36 -12.09 3.43 1.70
CA SER A 36 -11.93 4.79 1.22
C SER A 36 -10.48 5.10 0.89
N GLY A 37 -9.63 4.09 0.77
CA GLY A 37 -8.21 4.27 0.52
C GLY A 37 -7.92 4.75 -0.89
N ALA A 38 -6.70 5.28 -1.08
CA ALA A 38 -6.28 5.83 -2.36
C ALA A 38 -6.31 4.79 -3.47
N LEU A 39 -5.85 3.56 -3.20
CA LEU A 39 -5.87 2.48 -4.19
C LEU A 39 -7.29 2.05 -4.52
N THR A 40 -8.14 1.96 -3.51
CA THR A 40 -9.56 1.60 -3.69
C THR A 40 -10.27 2.61 -4.57
N ALA A 41 -9.97 3.89 -4.42
CA ALA A 41 -10.54 4.95 -5.27
C ALA A 41 -10.12 4.74 -6.74
N LEU A 42 -8.88 4.35 -6.99
CA LEU A 42 -8.40 4.06 -8.33
C LEU A 42 -9.08 2.81 -8.91
N LEU A 43 -9.31 1.79 -8.09
CA LEU A 43 -10.02 0.57 -8.51
C LEU A 43 -11.47 0.88 -8.91
N LYS A 44 -12.13 1.76 -8.16
CA LYS A 44 -13.49 2.20 -8.50
C LYS A 44 -13.53 2.94 -9.84
N GLY A 45 -12.46 3.64 -10.18
CA GLY A 45 -12.32 4.32 -11.46
C GLY A 45 -12.31 3.38 -12.66
N LEU A 46 -11.99 2.10 -12.45
CA LEU A 46 -12.03 1.10 -13.54
C LEU A 46 -13.42 0.94 -14.14
N ALA A 47 -14.46 1.19 -13.38
CA ALA A 47 -15.83 1.05 -13.85
C ALA A 47 -16.13 1.97 -15.03
N SER A 48 -15.42 3.08 -15.17
CA SER A 48 -15.58 4.02 -16.28
C SER A 48 -14.75 3.69 -17.51
N LEU A 49 -13.87 2.69 -17.41
CA LEU A 49 -13.04 2.23 -18.53
C LEU A 49 -13.66 1.02 -19.20
N THR A 50 -13.34 0.81 -20.47
CA THR A 50 -13.86 -0.32 -21.24
C THR A 50 -12.73 -0.95 -22.07
N GLY A 51 -12.94 -2.23 -22.45
CA GLY A 51 -12.03 -2.93 -23.36
C GLY A 51 -10.63 -3.10 -22.85
N ALA A 52 -9.66 -2.88 -23.71
CA ALA A 52 -8.23 -3.07 -23.41
C ALA A 52 -7.73 -2.12 -22.31
N GLU A 53 -8.25 -0.89 -22.28
CA GLU A 53 -7.84 0.07 -21.24
C GLU A 53 -8.19 -0.42 -19.84
N LYS A 54 -9.39 -0.98 -19.68
CA LYS A 54 -9.81 -1.53 -18.39
C LYS A 54 -8.91 -2.69 -17.97
N ALA A 55 -8.60 -3.59 -18.91
CA ALA A 55 -7.74 -4.74 -18.63
C ALA A 55 -6.32 -4.31 -18.25
N GLU A 56 -5.74 -3.38 -18.98
CA GLU A 56 -4.38 -2.89 -18.70
C GLU A 56 -4.32 -2.16 -17.36
N ARG A 57 -5.28 -1.28 -17.12
CA ARG A 57 -5.31 -0.50 -15.88
C ARG A 57 -5.55 -1.41 -14.67
N GLY A 58 -6.46 -2.38 -14.80
CA GLY A 58 -6.73 -3.35 -13.75
C GLY A 58 -5.50 -4.16 -13.39
N LYS A 59 -4.75 -4.61 -14.41
CA LYS A 59 -3.50 -5.34 -14.20
C LYS A 59 -2.47 -4.48 -13.48
N ALA A 60 -2.30 -3.23 -13.90
CA ALA A 60 -1.36 -2.31 -13.28
C ALA A 60 -1.74 -2.02 -11.83
N LEU A 61 -3.03 -1.80 -11.55
CA LEU A 61 -3.52 -1.55 -10.19
C LEU A 61 -3.33 -2.78 -9.29
N ASN A 62 -3.54 -3.97 -9.83
CA ASN A 62 -3.30 -5.19 -9.07
C ASN A 62 -1.82 -5.35 -8.70
N GLN A 63 -0.91 -5.02 -9.60
CA GLN A 63 0.52 -5.04 -9.31
C GLN A 63 0.88 -4.02 -8.23
N VAL A 64 0.30 -2.82 -8.29
CA VAL A 64 0.49 -1.79 -7.27
C VAL A 64 0.01 -2.27 -5.91
N LYS A 65 -1.16 -2.90 -5.88
CA LYS A 65 -1.70 -3.47 -4.64
C LYS A 65 -0.73 -4.48 -4.03
N GLN A 66 -0.21 -5.38 -4.83
CA GLN A 66 0.74 -6.39 -4.36
C GLN A 66 2.03 -5.75 -3.83
N ARG A 67 2.52 -4.71 -4.50
CA ARG A 67 3.72 -3.99 -4.06
C ARG A 67 3.49 -3.29 -2.72
N ILE A 68 2.34 -2.65 -2.57
CA ILE A 68 1.99 -1.97 -1.31
C ILE A 68 1.84 -2.99 -0.18
N GLU A 69 1.18 -4.11 -0.44
CA GLU A 69 1.02 -5.18 0.54
C GLU A 69 2.37 -5.77 0.97
N ALA A 70 3.29 -5.95 0.02
CA ALA A 70 4.63 -6.44 0.32
C ALA A 70 5.40 -5.46 1.21
N GLN A 71 5.32 -4.17 0.93
CA GLN A 71 5.93 -3.14 1.76
C GLN A 71 5.34 -3.12 3.17
N LEU A 72 4.02 -3.25 3.26
CA LEU A 72 3.31 -3.29 4.52
C LEU A 72 3.78 -4.48 5.37
N ASN A 73 3.80 -5.67 4.77
CA ASN A 73 4.20 -6.89 5.47
C ASN A 73 5.66 -6.83 5.93
N ALA A 74 6.55 -6.29 5.11
CA ALA A 74 7.95 -6.11 5.47
C ALA A 74 8.09 -5.16 6.67
N ARG A 75 7.29 -4.09 6.68
CA ARG A 75 7.32 -3.13 7.79
C ARG A 75 6.76 -3.73 9.08
N ILE A 76 5.68 -4.52 8.98
CA ILE A 76 5.12 -5.24 10.13
C ILE A 76 6.17 -6.14 10.76
N GLU A 77 6.86 -6.93 9.94
CA GLU A 77 7.90 -7.83 10.41
C GLU A 77 9.04 -7.07 11.07
N ALA A 78 9.45 -5.93 10.49
CA ALA A 78 10.51 -5.11 11.07
C ALA A 78 10.12 -4.56 12.44
N ILE A 79 8.87 -4.07 12.59
CA ILE A 79 8.37 -3.55 13.85
C ILE A 79 8.31 -4.67 14.90
N ARG A 80 7.83 -5.84 14.53
CA ARG A 80 7.76 -6.99 15.45
C ARG A 80 9.14 -7.46 15.88
N ALA A 81 10.10 -7.46 14.97
CA ALA A 81 11.46 -7.82 15.28
C ALA A 81 12.11 -6.83 16.27
N GLU A 82 11.87 -5.54 16.08
CA GLU A 82 12.35 -4.51 17.00
C GLU A 82 11.75 -4.68 18.40
N ARG A 83 10.44 -4.94 18.48
CA ARG A 83 9.77 -5.16 19.76
C ARG A 83 10.28 -6.40 20.47
N LEU A 84 10.52 -7.47 19.73
CA LEU A 84 11.10 -8.68 20.30
C LEU A 84 12.50 -8.43 20.82
N ALA A 85 13.33 -7.74 20.08
CA ALA A 85 14.68 -7.39 20.50
C ALA A 85 14.67 -6.56 21.79
N GLN A 86 13.76 -5.61 21.90
CA GLN A 86 13.59 -4.79 23.10
C GLN A 86 13.18 -5.63 24.32
N ARG A 87 12.32 -6.64 24.11
CA ARG A 87 11.91 -7.54 25.18
C ARG A 87 13.05 -8.41 25.69
N LEU A 88 13.92 -8.83 24.78
CA LEU A 88 15.04 -9.71 25.11
C LEU A 88 16.24 -8.97 25.68
N ALA A 89 16.30 -7.69 25.47
CA ALA A 89 17.34 -6.85 26.03
C ALA A 89 17.01 -6.50 27.49
#